data_d52b4476b7230faa75fc782da6edef83
#
_entry.id   d52b4476b7230faa75fc782da6edef83
#
_cell.length_a   1.000
_cell.length_b   1.000
_cell.length_c   1.000
_cell.angle_alpha   90.00
_cell.angle_beta   90.00
_cell.angle_gamma   90.00
#
_symmetry.space_group_name_H-M   'P 1'
#
loop_
_entity.id
_entity.type
_entity.pdbx_description
1 polymer ?
#
loop_
_entity_poly.entity_id
_entity_poly.type
_entity_poly.pdbx_seq_one_letter_code
_entity_poly.pdbx_strand_id
1 'polypeptide(L)'
;MFGFPKDEIKRKTFHILTLIYVAAYWFLPKNIVLSGLLIAIIIVLLGEFIRAKNEKFNVFILKVLGGVHRESETHKISGLPWTLSGAFLAILLFPEKTFVLASFLYLAFGDACAALFGKAYGKHKIYAGKSMEGSIACFVACLIVGLIILPSWQFAVVGALIAAFIETIPWPLNDNFWMQIINAGILTYIARFF
;
A
#
# COMPACT_ATOMS: atom_id res chain seq x y z
N MET A 1 9.72 -26.12 -8.73
CA MET A 1 9.83 -25.04 -9.71
C MET A 1 9.65 -23.74 -8.95
N PHE A 2 10.70 -22.97 -8.77
CA PHE A 2 10.63 -21.66 -8.09
C PHE A 2 10.07 -20.66 -9.09
N GLY A 3 8.88 -20.14 -8.82
CA GLY A 3 8.25 -19.15 -9.67
C GLY A 3 7.25 -18.29 -8.88
N PHE A 4 7.10 -17.03 -9.26
CA PHE A 4 6.12 -16.14 -8.65
C PHE A 4 4.68 -16.62 -8.96
N PRO A 5 3.79 -16.72 -7.96
CA PRO A 5 2.42 -17.14 -8.15
C PRO A 5 1.68 -16.16 -9.09
N LYS A 6 1.05 -16.66 -10.15
CA LYS A 6 0.40 -15.83 -11.19
C LYS A 6 -0.68 -14.89 -10.62
N ASP A 7 -1.45 -15.36 -9.65
CA ASP A 7 -2.51 -14.56 -9.02
C ASP A 7 -1.93 -13.43 -8.18
N GLU A 8 -0.77 -13.67 -7.54
CA GLU A 8 -0.08 -12.64 -6.79
C GLU A 8 0.50 -11.56 -7.71
N ILE A 9 1.04 -11.96 -8.86
CA ILE A 9 1.53 -11.02 -9.87
C ILE A 9 0.37 -10.13 -10.32
N LYS A 10 -0.79 -10.70 -10.69
CA LYS A 10 -1.97 -9.93 -11.09
C LYS A 10 -2.39 -8.95 -10.01
N ARG A 11 -2.52 -9.41 -8.77
CA ARG A 11 -2.89 -8.55 -7.64
C ARG A 11 -1.92 -7.39 -7.45
N LYS A 12 -0.61 -7.67 -7.52
CA LYS A 12 0.41 -6.63 -7.34
C LYS A 12 0.54 -5.71 -8.56
N THR A 13 0.21 -6.18 -9.76
CA THR A 13 0.07 -5.30 -10.94
C THR A 13 -1.06 -4.29 -10.74
N PHE A 14 -2.22 -4.71 -10.21
CA PHE A 14 -3.29 -3.77 -9.84
C PHE A 14 -2.87 -2.84 -8.70
N HIS A 15 -2.07 -3.32 -7.77
CA HIS A 15 -1.53 -2.48 -6.69
C HIS A 15 -0.64 -1.34 -7.22
N ILE A 16 0.07 -1.55 -8.33
CA ILE A 16 0.84 -0.50 -9.02
C ILE A 16 -0.05 0.65 -9.51
N LEU A 17 -1.36 0.46 -9.69
CA LEU A 17 -2.28 1.56 -9.99
C LEU A 17 -2.29 2.64 -8.89
N THR A 18 -1.81 2.35 -7.70
CA THR A 18 -1.55 3.36 -6.66
C THR A 18 -0.60 4.46 -7.15
N LEU A 19 0.25 4.18 -8.13
CA LEU A 19 1.11 5.18 -8.75
C LEU A 19 0.32 6.31 -9.44
N ILE A 20 -0.95 6.10 -9.75
CA ILE A 20 -1.81 7.14 -10.32
C ILE A 20 -1.96 8.30 -9.32
N TYR A 21 -2.27 8.02 -8.06
CA TYR A 21 -2.39 9.09 -7.07
C TYR A 21 -1.02 9.60 -6.61
N VAL A 22 0.05 8.81 -6.72
CA VAL A 22 1.43 9.29 -6.54
C VAL A 22 1.75 10.35 -7.58
N ALA A 23 1.53 10.04 -8.87
CA ALA A 23 1.72 10.98 -9.97
C ALA A 23 0.80 12.20 -9.83
N ALA A 24 -0.47 12.00 -9.51
CA ALA A 24 -1.40 13.08 -9.26
C ALA A 24 -0.89 14.01 -8.15
N TYR A 25 -0.45 13.46 -7.02
CA TYR A 25 0.06 14.27 -5.91
C TYR A 25 1.42 14.92 -6.23
N TRP A 26 2.23 14.30 -7.12
CA TRP A 26 3.47 14.91 -7.58
C TRP A 26 3.24 16.17 -8.41
N PHE A 27 2.29 16.12 -9.34
CA PHE A 27 2.10 17.20 -10.34
C PHE A 27 0.97 18.17 -10.01
N LEU A 28 -0.05 17.78 -9.24
CA LEU A 28 -1.23 18.58 -9.00
C LEU A 28 -1.21 19.25 -7.62
N PRO A 29 -1.96 20.36 -7.45
CA PRO A 29 -2.18 20.98 -6.15
C PRO A 29 -2.84 20.02 -5.15
N LYS A 30 -2.45 20.11 -3.87
CA LYS A 30 -2.97 19.31 -2.76
C LYS A 30 -4.50 19.21 -2.75
N ASN A 31 -5.19 20.33 -2.91
CA ASN A 31 -6.64 20.37 -2.84
C ASN A 31 -7.33 19.58 -3.97
N ILE A 32 -6.78 19.63 -5.19
CA ILE A 32 -7.29 18.86 -6.33
C ILE A 32 -7.16 17.36 -6.06
N VAL A 33 -6.00 16.94 -5.53
CA VAL A 33 -5.75 15.52 -5.22
C VAL A 33 -6.66 15.04 -4.09
N LEU A 34 -6.82 15.83 -3.03
CA LEU A 34 -7.74 15.51 -1.93
C LEU A 34 -9.19 15.38 -2.42
N SER A 35 -9.66 16.30 -3.26
CA SER A 35 -11.00 16.21 -3.84
C SER A 35 -11.17 14.97 -4.71
N GLY A 36 -10.18 14.67 -5.56
CA GLY A 36 -10.19 13.48 -6.39
C GLY A 36 -10.19 12.17 -5.58
N LEU A 37 -9.35 12.09 -4.54
CA LEU A 37 -9.33 10.94 -3.63
C LEU A 37 -10.65 10.79 -2.86
N LEU A 38 -11.23 11.88 -2.38
CA LEU A 38 -12.53 11.84 -1.68
C LEU A 38 -13.64 11.30 -2.59
N ILE A 39 -13.72 11.78 -3.83
CA ILE A 39 -14.66 11.27 -4.83
C ILE A 39 -14.42 9.78 -5.10
N ALA A 40 -13.16 9.39 -5.29
CA ALA A 40 -12.81 7.98 -5.51
C ALA A 40 -13.20 7.09 -4.32
N ILE A 41 -12.96 7.54 -3.07
CA ILE A 41 -13.37 6.84 -1.85
C ILE A 41 -14.88 6.64 -1.82
N ILE A 42 -15.66 7.69 -2.10
CA ILE A 42 -17.13 7.62 -2.12
C ILE A 42 -17.61 6.60 -3.18
N ILE A 43 -17.06 6.66 -4.39
CA ILE A 43 -17.43 5.73 -5.48
C ILE A 43 -17.11 4.29 -5.09
N VAL A 44 -15.92 4.05 -4.53
CA VAL A 44 -15.49 2.70 -4.14
C VAL A 44 -16.33 2.18 -2.98
N LEU A 45 -16.64 2.99 -1.96
CA LEU A 45 -17.50 2.60 -0.85
C LEU A 45 -18.93 2.31 -1.30
N LEU A 46 -19.49 3.08 -2.24
CA LEU A 46 -20.78 2.77 -2.85
C LEU A 46 -20.73 1.44 -3.61
N GLY A 47 -19.67 1.18 -4.37
CA GLY A 47 -19.46 -0.10 -5.04
C GLY A 47 -19.39 -1.27 -4.05
N GLU A 48 -18.64 -1.13 -2.95
CA GLU A 48 -18.56 -2.14 -1.89
C GLU A 48 -19.93 -2.38 -1.22
N PHE A 49 -20.70 -1.31 -0.98
CA PHE A 49 -22.04 -1.42 -0.41
C PHE A 49 -23.01 -2.17 -1.34
N ILE A 50 -22.98 -1.87 -2.65
CA ILE A 50 -23.80 -2.58 -3.66
C ILE A 50 -23.36 -4.05 -3.73
N ARG A 51 -22.04 -4.32 -3.74
CA ARG A 51 -21.47 -5.66 -3.75
C ARG A 51 -21.91 -6.48 -2.54
N ALA A 52 -21.95 -5.87 -1.36
CA ALA A 52 -22.38 -6.54 -0.13
C ALA A 52 -23.88 -6.90 -0.12
N LYS A 53 -24.72 -6.16 -0.85
CA LYS A 53 -26.18 -6.38 -0.91
C LYS A 53 -26.67 -7.16 -2.13
N ASN A 54 -25.85 -7.23 -3.19
CA ASN A 54 -26.25 -7.87 -4.46
C ASN A 54 -25.22 -8.92 -4.87
N GLU A 55 -25.57 -10.19 -4.65
CA GLU A 55 -24.69 -11.31 -4.97
C GLU A 55 -24.35 -11.42 -6.46
N LYS A 56 -25.29 -11.10 -7.36
CA LYS A 56 -25.03 -11.09 -8.81
C LYS A 56 -23.98 -10.05 -9.18
N PHE A 57 -24.06 -8.87 -8.57
CA PHE A 57 -23.06 -7.82 -8.75
C PHE A 57 -21.71 -8.21 -8.14
N ASN A 58 -21.71 -8.83 -6.97
CA ASN A 58 -20.49 -9.35 -6.35
C ASN A 58 -19.79 -10.36 -7.26
N VAL A 59 -20.53 -11.35 -7.78
CA VAL A 59 -19.99 -12.36 -8.71
C VAL A 59 -19.47 -11.70 -10.00
N PHE A 60 -20.19 -10.71 -10.54
CA PHE A 60 -19.73 -9.95 -11.71
C PHE A 60 -18.39 -9.26 -11.45
N ILE A 61 -18.28 -8.53 -10.34
CA ILE A 61 -17.04 -7.83 -9.96
C ILE A 61 -15.88 -8.82 -9.74
N LEU A 62 -16.13 -9.93 -9.04
CA LEU A 62 -15.12 -10.98 -8.83
C LEU A 62 -14.67 -11.63 -10.16
N LYS A 63 -15.56 -11.74 -11.13
CA LYS A 63 -15.23 -12.25 -12.47
C LYS A 63 -14.41 -11.26 -13.28
N VAL A 64 -14.76 -9.98 -13.25
CA VAL A 64 -14.07 -8.89 -13.98
C VAL A 64 -12.68 -8.63 -13.38
N LEU A 65 -12.59 -8.60 -12.05
CA LEU A 65 -11.35 -8.37 -11.32
C LEU A 65 -10.68 -9.68 -10.87
N GLY A 66 -10.96 -10.78 -11.58
CA GLY A 66 -10.51 -12.13 -11.21
C GLY A 66 -9.02 -12.22 -10.89
N GLY A 67 -8.68 -12.75 -9.70
CA GLY A 67 -7.32 -12.89 -9.19
C GLY A 67 -6.77 -11.63 -8.49
N VAL A 68 -7.53 -10.52 -8.46
CA VAL A 68 -7.14 -9.31 -7.73
C VAL A 68 -7.63 -9.35 -6.27
N HIS A 69 -8.84 -9.89 -6.04
CA HIS A 69 -9.41 -10.09 -4.71
C HIS A 69 -8.81 -11.31 -4.03
N ARG A 70 -8.58 -11.20 -2.72
CA ARG A 70 -8.27 -12.37 -1.88
C ARG A 70 -9.55 -13.19 -1.68
N GLU A 71 -9.44 -14.51 -1.54
CA GLU A 71 -10.59 -15.36 -1.17
C GLU A 71 -11.26 -14.87 0.11
N SER A 72 -10.48 -14.34 1.06
CA SER A 72 -10.98 -13.73 2.30
C SER A 72 -11.80 -12.44 2.09
N GLU A 73 -11.71 -11.81 0.92
CA GLU A 73 -12.42 -10.56 0.58
C GLU A 73 -13.73 -10.79 -0.17
N THR A 74 -14.10 -12.05 -0.46
CA THR A 74 -15.31 -12.40 -1.21
C THR A 74 -16.58 -11.82 -0.56
N HIS A 75 -16.61 -11.78 0.78
CA HIS A 75 -17.71 -11.23 1.58
C HIS A 75 -17.27 -10.12 2.54
N LYS A 76 -16.06 -9.58 2.36
CA LYS A 76 -15.52 -8.47 3.16
C LYS A 76 -15.20 -7.28 2.27
N ILE A 77 -15.03 -6.13 2.89
CA ILE A 77 -14.55 -4.90 2.21
C ILE A 77 -13.15 -5.18 1.64
N SER A 78 -12.96 -4.84 0.38
CA SER A 78 -11.66 -5.01 -0.30
C SER A 78 -10.57 -4.09 0.27
N GLY A 79 -9.31 -4.31 -0.13
CA GLY A 79 -8.20 -3.46 0.29
C GLY A 79 -8.23 -2.04 -0.29
N LEU A 80 -8.97 -1.81 -1.39
CA LEU A 80 -8.93 -0.55 -2.12
C LEU A 80 -9.45 0.67 -1.33
N PRO A 81 -10.60 0.62 -0.61
CA PRO A 81 -11.05 1.73 0.24
C PRO A 81 -9.99 2.12 1.28
N TRP A 82 -9.32 1.14 1.88
CA TRP A 82 -8.29 1.38 2.88
C TRP A 82 -7.06 2.06 2.29
N THR A 83 -6.64 1.62 1.09
CA THR A 83 -5.52 2.23 0.37
C THR A 83 -5.80 3.69 0.04
N LEU A 84 -6.97 4.00 -0.51
CA LEU A 84 -7.36 5.38 -0.85
C LEU A 84 -7.53 6.25 0.40
N SER A 85 -8.13 5.71 1.47
CA SER A 85 -8.30 6.44 2.73
C SER A 85 -6.96 6.73 3.41
N GLY A 86 -6.01 5.79 3.36
CA GLY A 86 -4.65 6.00 3.86
C GLY A 86 -3.94 7.12 3.10
N ALA A 87 -4.05 7.15 1.77
CA ALA A 87 -3.49 8.22 0.94
C ALA A 87 -4.13 9.58 1.26
N PHE A 88 -5.47 9.62 1.34
CA PHE A 88 -6.20 10.84 1.69
C PHE A 88 -5.75 11.42 3.03
N LEU A 89 -5.70 10.58 4.07
CA LEU A 89 -5.29 11.01 5.41
C LEU A 89 -3.82 11.39 5.48
N ALA A 90 -2.93 10.67 4.79
CA ALA A 90 -1.52 11.03 4.75
C ALA A 90 -1.32 12.42 4.12
N ILE A 91 -1.98 12.73 3.01
CA ILE A 91 -1.94 14.06 2.39
C ILE A 91 -2.56 15.12 3.30
N LEU A 92 -3.66 14.80 3.98
CA LEU A 92 -4.38 15.76 4.83
C LEU A 92 -3.55 16.15 6.04
N LEU A 93 -2.97 15.16 6.74
CA LEU A 93 -2.35 15.31 8.06
C LEU A 93 -0.90 15.79 7.99
N PHE A 94 -0.14 15.42 6.95
CA PHE A 94 1.28 15.69 6.90
C PHE A 94 1.61 16.75 5.84
N PRO A 95 2.36 17.80 6.22
CA PRO A 95 2.68 18.91 5.32
C PRO A 95 3.81 18.57 4.33
N GLU A 96 4.70 17.67 4.70
CA GLU A 96 5.93 17.36 3.96
C GLU A 96 5.64 16.42 2.77
N LYS A 97 5.41 17.03 1.61
CA LYS A 97 5.04 16.33 0.36
C LYS A 97 5.97 15.17 0.04
N THR A 98 7.28 15.35 0.22
CA THR A 98 8.28 14.33 -0.10
C THR A 98 8.13 13.08 0.76
N PHE A 99 7.87 13.22 2.06
CA PHE A 99 7.66 12.09 2.97
C PHE A 99 6.35 11.36 2.70
N VAL A 100 5.30 12.11 2.36
CA VAL A 100 4.02 11.53 1.92
C VAL A 100 4.19 10.74 0.63
N LEU A 101 4.88 11.29 -0.36
CA LEU A 101 5.17 10.58 -1.62
C LEU A 101 6.01 9.32 -1.39
N ALA A 102 7.04 9.40 -0.53
CA ALA A 102 7.84 8.24 -0.17
C ALA A 102 6.98 7.13 0.45
N SER A 103 6.05 7.48 1.36
CA SER A 103 5.15 6.50 1.99
C SER A 103 4.24 5.78 0.98
N PHE A 104 3.76 6.48 -0.05
CA PHE A 104 2.98 5.89 -1.15
C PHE A 104 3.80 4.92 -2.00
N LEU A 105 5.03 5.30 -2.30
CA LEU A 105 5.94 4.45 -3.06
C LEU A 105 6.43 3.24 -2.26
N TYR A 106 6.59 3.39 -0.94
CA TYR A 106 6.86 2.28 -0.04
C TYR A 106 5.72 1.26 -0.06
N LEU A 107 4.47 1.74 -0.06
CA LEU A 107 3.33 0.85 -0.26
C LEU A 107 3.37 0.18 -1.64
N ALA A 108 3.57 0.95 -2.72
CA ALA A 108 3.52 0.43 -4.08
C ALA A 108 4.59 -0.64 -4.33
N PHE A 109 5.84 -0.37 -3.93
CA PHE A 109 6.98 -1.25 -4.21
C PHE A 109 7.31 -2.19 -3.06
N GLY A 110 7.28 -1.71 -1.81
CA GLY A 110 7.63 -2.49 -0.63
C GLY A 110 6.66 -3.66 -0.41
N ASP A 111 5.35 -3.38 -0.37
CA ASP A 111 4.32 -4.43 -0.22
C ASP A 111 4.31 -5.39 -1.44
N ALA A 112 4.56 -4.88 -2.65
CA ALA A 112 4.65 -5.75 -3.82
C ALA A 112 5.84 -6.72 -3.71
N CYS A 113 7.03 -6.21 -3.37
CA CYS A 113 8.22 -7.04 -3.19
C CYS A 113 8.05 -8.01 -2.01
N ALA A 114 7.53 -7.56 -0.87
CA ALA A 114 7.24 -8.42 0.28
C ALA A 114 6.39 -9.63 -0.09
N ALA A 115 5.28 -9.39 -0.78
CA ALA A 115 4.35 -10.44 -1.16
C ALA A 115 4.93 -11.39 -2.22
N LEU A 116 5.59 -10.87 -3.24
CA LEU A 116 6.18 -11.69 -4.30
C LEU A 116 7.31 -12.56 -3.77
N PHE A 117 8.29 -11.96 -3.10
CA PHE A 117 9.44 -12.68 -2.58
C PHE A 117 9.06 -13.58 -1.39
N GLY A 118 8.16 -13.12 -0.52
CA GLY A 118 7.67 -13.91 0.60
C GLY A 118 6.92 -15.17 0.19
N LYS A 119 6.16 -15.12 -0.94
CA LYS A 119 5.48 -16.31 -1.48
C LYS A 119 6.40 -17.20 -2.30
N ALA A 120 7.32 -16.63 -3.08
CA ALA A 120 8.22 -17.41 -3.93
C ALA A 120 9.37 -18.08 -3.14
N TYR A 121 9.92 -17.39 -2.16
CA TYR A 121 11.15 -17.80 -1.47
C TYR A 121 11.04 -17.87 0.05
N GLY A 122 9.89 -17.54 0.65
CA GLY A 122 9.66 -17.43 2.09
C GLY A 122 9.73 -18.76 2.83
N LYS A 123 10.93 -19.15 3.26
CA LYS A 123 11.23 -20.35 4.05
C LYS A 123 11.03 -20.10 5.55
N HIS A 124 11.46 -18.92 6.04
CA HIS A 124 11.43 -18.57 7.46
C HIS A 124 10.16 -17.79 7.77
N LYS A 125 9.13 -18.51 8.21
CA LYS A 125 7.85 -17.87 8.60
C LYS A 125 8.03 -17.13 9.93
N ILE A 126 7.52 -15.88 9.97
CA ILE A 126 7.59 -15.03 11.16
C ILE A 126 6.23 -15.04 11.87
N TYR A 127 5.27 -14.28 11.34
CA TYR A 127 3.95 -14.11 11.97
C TYR A 127 2.85 -13.99 10.90
N ALA A 128 1.65 -14.51 11.19
CA ALA A 128 0.47 -14.42 10.31
C ALA A 128 0.75 -14.80 8.83
N GLY A 129 1.62 -15.79 8.58
CA GLY A 129 1.97 -16.27 7.24
C GLY A 129 3.00 -15.40 6.49
N LYS A 130 3.44 -14.29 7.06
CA LYS A 130 4.54 -13.47 6.54
C LYS A 130 5.88 -14.21 6.71
N SER A 131 6.89 -13.83 5.93
CA SER A 131 8.21 -14.45 5.96
C SER A 131 9.33 -13.42 6.07
N MET A 132 10.45 -13.84 6.65
CA MET A 132 11.64 -13.01 6.79
C MET A 132 12.17 -12.52 5.44
N GLU A 133 12.15 -13.39 4.43
CA GLU A 133 12.56 -13.07 3.06
C GLU A 133 11.67 -12.01 2.43
N GLY A 134 10.36 -12.06 2.72
CA GLY A 134 9.41 -11.02 2.29
C GLY A 134 9.70 -9.68 2.97
N SER A 135 9.94 -9.68 4.28
CA SER A 135 10.25 -8.45 5.04
C SER A 135 11.58 -7.83 4.60
N ILE A 136 12.60 -8.66 4.31
CA ILE A 136 13.88 -8.18 3.75
C ILE A 136 13.66 -7.58 2.36
N ALA A 137 12.87 -8.23 1.50
CA ALA A 137 12.55 -7.71 0.18
C ALA A 137 11.80 -6.36 0.25
N CYS A 138 10.87 -6.22 1.20
CA CYS A 138 10.21 -4.95 1.50
C CYS A 138 11.23 -3.86 1.90
N PHE A 139 12.10 -4.18 2.87
CA PHE A 139 13.12 -3.26 3.33
C PHE A 139 14.03 -2.78 2.19
N VAL A 140 14.55 -3.69 1.38
CA VAL A 140 15.45 -3.37 0.26
C VAL A 140 14.74 -2.49 -0.78
N ALA A 141 13.51 -2.84 -1.16
CA ALA A 141 12.73 -2.06 -2.12
C ALA A 141 12.44 -0.65 -1.59
N CYS A 142 12.03 -0.52 -0.33
CA CYS A 142 11.78 0.78 0.31
C CYS A 142 13.07 1.59 0.48
N LEU A 143 14.19 0.94 0.80
CA LEU A 143 15.48 1.61 0.91
C LEU A 143 15.91 2.22 -0.42
N ILE A 144 15.80 1.47 -1.51
CA ILE A 144 16.11 1.98 -2.87
C ILE A 144 15.24 3.19 -3.19
N VAL A 145 13.92 3.07 -2.99
CA VAL A 145 12.98 4.18 -3.21
C VAL A 145 13.33 5.38 -2.35
N GLY A 146 13.62 5.16 -1.07
CA GLY A 146 13.98 6.21 -0.12
C GLY A 146 15.26 6.95 -0.52
N LEU A 147 16.29 6.22 -0.95
CA LEU A 147 17.55 6.81 -1.41
C LEU A 147 17.39 7.69 -2.65
N ILE A 148 16.36 7.44 -3.47
CA ILE A 148 16.07 8.25 -4.67
C ILE A 148 15.28 9.51 -4.33
N ILE A 149 14.35 9.44 -3.36
CA ILE A 149 13.34 10.49 -3.16
C ILE A 149 13.61 11.33 -1.92
N LEU A 150 14.12 10.72 -0.84
CA LEU A 150 14.27 11.40 0.44
C LEU A 150 15.54 12.26 0.49
N PRO A 151 15.55 13.34 1.30
CA PRO A 151 16.64 14.31 1.29
C PRO A 151 17.97 13.76 1.84
N SER A 152 17.93 12.66 2.59
CA SER A 152 19.15 12.02 3.10
C SER A 152 18.98 10.51 3.28
N TRP A 153 20.11 9.80 3.31
CA TRP A 153 20.12 8.34 3.49
C TRP A 153 19.57 7.90 4.86
N GLN A 154 19.67 8.73 5.89
CA GLN A 154 19.13 8.43 7.23
C GLN A 154 17.60 8.28 7.16
N PHE A 155 16.91 9.21 6.49
CA PHE A 155 15.45 9.10 6.27
C PHE A 155 15.10 7.86 5.44
N ALA A 156 15.93 7.52 4.45
CA ALA A 156 15.70 6.33 3.63
C ALA A 156 15.77 5.05 4.46
N VAL A 157 16.79 4.91 5.30
CA VAL A 157 16.95 3.74 6.19
C VAL A 157 15.80 3.66 7.20
N VAL A 158 15.49 4.76 7.89
CA VAL A 158 14.41 4.78 8.89
C VAL A 158 13.08 4.47 8.24
N GLY A 159 12.74 5.11 7.12
CA GLY A 159 11.49 4.85 6.40
C GLY A 159 11.37 3.42 5.92
N ALA A 160 12.46 2.84 5.40
CA ALA A 160 12.48 1.44 4.96
C ALA A 160 12.29 0.45 6.12
N LEU A 161 12.92 0.71 7.28
CA LEU A 161 12.74 -0.10 8.48
C LEU A 161 11.30 -0.07 8.97
N ILE A 162 10.69 1.13 9.01
CA ILE A 162 9.29 1.31 9.39
C ILE A 162 8.37 0.56 8.43
N ALA A 163 8.58 0.69 7.11
CA ALA A 163 7.78 0.02 6.10
C ALA A 163 7.84 -1.51 6.26
N ALA A 164 9.04 -2.07 6.42
CA ALA A 164 9.24 -3.50 6.63
C ALA A 164 8.61 -3.99 7.95
N PHE A 165 8.67 -3.18 9.01
CA PHE A 165 8.04 -3.49 10.29
C PHE A 165 6.51 -3.51 10.17
N ILE A 166 5.91 -2.49 9.53
CA ILE A 166 4.46 -2.41 9.33
C ILE A 166 3.98 -3.58 8.47
N GLU A 167 4.71 -3.91 7.40
CA GLU A 167 4.37 -5.06 6.54
C GLU A 167 4.38 -6.38 7.31
N THR A 168 5.24 -6.55 8.30
CA THR A 168 5.39 -7.80 9.05
C THR A 168 4.26 -8.02 10.06
N ILE A 169 3.67 -6.97 10.61
CA ILE A 169 2.67 -7.05 11.69
C ILE A 169 1.25 -7.04 11.09
N PRO A 170 0.33 -7.89 11.60
CA PRO A 170 -1.09 -7.80 11.25
C PRO A 170 -1.74 -6.61 11.94
N TRP A 171 -1.93 -5.55 11.21
CA TRP A 171 -2.62 -4.36 11.69
C TRP A 171 -4.14 -4.50 11.61
N PRO A 172 -4.90 -3.87 12.54
CA PRO A 172 -6.33 -3.73 12.39
C PRO A 172 -6.64 -2.93 11.12
N LEU A 173 -7.77 -3.20 10.46
CA LEU A 173 -8.19 -2.68 9.17
C LEU A 173 -7.39 -3.29 8.01
N ASN A 174 -6.32 -2.65 7.59
CA ASN A 174 -5.50 -3.09 6.46
C ASN A 174 -4.08 -2.50 6.56
N ASP A 175 -3.05 -3.29 6.23
CA ASP A 175 -1.65 -2.87 6.20
C ASP A 175 -1.40 -1.71 5.23
N ASN A 176 -2.10 -1.67 4.09
CA ASN A 176 -2.00 -0.60 3.10
C ASN A 176 -2.39 0.77 3.67
N PHE A 177 -3.38 0.81 4.57
CA PHE A 177 -3.81 2.03 5.24
C PHE A 177 -2.70 2.56 6.17
N TRP A 178 -2.20 1.69 7.04
CA TRP A 178 -1.24 2.07 8.07
C TRP A 178 0.14 2.39 7.51
N MET A 179 0.58 1.67 6.48
CA MET A 179 1.89 1.90 5.87
C MET A 179 2.05 3.35 5.39
N GLN A 180 1.02 3.92 4.79
CA GLN A 180 1.06 5.29 4.29
C GLN A 180 1.09 6.33 5.42
N ILE A 181 0.22 6.16 6.42
CA ILE A 181 0.06 7.15 7.50
C ILE A 181 1.26 7.11 8.45
N ILE A 182 1.67 5.93 8.90
CA ILE A 182 2.75 5.79 9.89
C ILE A 182 4.09 6.22 9.29
N ASN A 183 4.40 5.80 8.05
CA ASN A 183 5.65 6.24 7.41
C ASN A 183 5.70 7.75 7.21
N ALA A 184 4.67 8.35 6.63
CA ALA A 184 4.62 9.79 6.44
C ALA A 184 4.72 10.54 7.78
N GLY A 185 4.01 10.05 8.81
CA GLY A 185 4.01 10.65 10.15
C GLY A 185 5.36 10.60 10.83
N ILE A 186 5.99 9.43 10.88
CA ILE A 186 7.29 9.27 11.57
C ILE A 186 8.37 10.05 10.82
N LEU A 187 8.42 9.97 9.47
CA LEU A 187 9.40 10.75 8.71
C LEU A 187 9.23 12.27 8.91
N THR A 188 7.98 12.76 8.91
CA THR A 188 7.69 14.18 9.21
C THR A 188 8.07 14.56 10.63
N TYR A 189 7.85 13.66 11.60
CA TYR A 189 8.21 13.92 13.00
C TYR A 189 9.72 13.98 13.20
N ILE A 190 10.45 13.01 12.67
CA ILE A 190 11.91 12.95 12.78
C ILE A 190 12.58 14.16 12.10
N ALA A 191 12.03 14.63 10.97
CA ALA A 191 12.57 15.78 10.26
C ALA A 191 12.56 17.10 11.07
N ARG A 192 11.86 17.16 12.21
CA ARG A 192 11.90 18.30 13.11
C ARG A 192 13.16 18.36 13.95
N PHE A 193 13.94 17.29 13.99
CA PHE A 193 15.15 17.15 14.80
C PHE A 193 16.43 17.14 13.95
N PHE A 194 16.32 17.16 12.64
CA PHE A 194 17.40 17.29 11.68
C PHE A 194 17.32 18.62 10.91
#